data_5492c63ffaca750d6277e62575bd6540
#
_entry.id   5492c63ffaca750d6277e62575bd6540
#
_cell.length_a   1.000
_cell.length_b   1.000
_cell.length_c   1.000
_cell.angle_alpha   90.00
_cell.angle_beta   90.00
_cell.angle_gamma   90.00
#
_symmetry.space_group_name_H-M   'P 1'
#
loop_
_entity.id
_entity.type
_entity.pdbx_description
1 polymer ?
#
loop_
_entity_poly.entity_id
_entity_poly.type
_entity_poly.pdbx_seq_one_letter_code
_entity_poly.pdbx_strand_id
1 'polypeptide(L)'
;MDKNRRLFLKGLTFFSLALPLKIYPFPKENKFVSFKHGVASGDPTQSNIILWTKLSDVQANTALVTWQISEYKNFSSLIAQGKTRTDSFKDFTVKVDAKIPKKYNGLKIYYRFKVGNNISDIGTTSTLPITNPEKFNIAFCSCSNYPAGYFNAYREIALNKKIDLVLHLGDYLYEYSSDGYASENAQSMGREVFPKNEILSLEDYRKRHATYKKDKDLQLLHSSKPMIAVWDDHEISNDSWKEGAENHSPDEGSFSKRKEYAIQAYFEWMPIREKNNKKHIWRNFSVGNLFNLMMLDTRSAMRDKQLNIEEYFQDSNFDHKNYLKDLEKPRKLLGKDQFKWIKRKNSDKFRWSIFGQQILIGPKYLPKIFKDVDKNNFPKYLHKYISLAGKEIPYNTDQWDGYPKEREKFYKSIQSSQSNLILAGDSHNSWISNLYSQQKKFVGIEIGAPSISSPNFVDAFGDMVDPIDKSFIETNKNLIWTNGKNKGYVELEIYPEFVEVKFNYVSTVKSKRYNKLQPISFKINHNKPLI
;
A
#
# COMPACT_ATOMS: atom_id res chain seq x y z
N MET A 1 -6.31 -84.45 22.42
CA MET A 1 -6.04 -83.15 23.01
C MET A 1 -4.50 -82.98 23.10
N ASP A 2 -4.03 -82.39 22.42
CA ASP A 2 -3.63 -81.46 21.42
C ASP A 2 -2.08 -81.33 21.41
N LYS A 3 -1.46 -82.03 20.45
CA LYS A 3 -0.01 -82.11 20.28
C LYS A 3 0.57 -80.93 19.47
N ASN A 4 -0.19 -79.90 19.17
CA ASN A 4 0.17 -78.84 18.21
C ASN A 4 0.62 -77.50 18.81
N ARG A 5 0.90 -77.44 20.12
CA ARG A 5 1.33 -76.15 20.77
C ARG A 5 2.81 -76.06 21.14
N ARG A 6 3.64 -77.01 20.72
CA ARG A 6 5.07 -77.05 21.11
C ARG A 6 6.07 -76.90 19.95
N LEU A 7 5.61 -76.57 18.74
CA LEU A 7 6.51 -76.48 17.55
C LEU A 7 6.65 -75.02 17.03
N PHE A 8 6.18 -74.00 17.75
CA PHE A 8 6.26 -72.61 17.28
C PHE A 8 7.31 -71.76 17.99
N LEU A 9 8.16 -72.36 18.82
CA LEU A 9 9.16 -71.64 19.64
C LEU A 9 10.64 -72.00 19.35
N LYS A 10 10.97 -72.55 18.18
CA LYS A 10 12.35 -72.80 17.78
C LYS A 10 12.56 -72.31 16.32
N GLY A 11 12.68 -71.00 16.11
CA GLY A 11 12.93 -70.47 14.77
C GLY A 11 13.06 -68.96 14.69
N LEU A 12 13.30 -68.24 15.80
CA LEU A 12 13.61 -66.83 15.74
C LEU A 12 15.15 -66.66 15.83
N THR A 13 15.81 -66.89 14.72
CA THR A 13 17.16 -66.36 14.45
C THR A 13 17.00 -64.84 14.24
N PHE A 14 17.52 -64.06 15.17
CA PHE A 14 17.66 -62.61 15.04
C PHE A 14 18.57 -62.30 13.83
N PHE A 15 17.95 -61.98 12.69
CA PHE A 15 18.63 -61.22 11.62
C PHE A 15 18.57 -59.75 12.05
N SER A 16 19.66 -59.28 12.67
CA SER A 16 19.91 -57.83 12.85
C SER A 16 20.13 -57.21 11.47
N LEU A 17 19.04 -56.79 10.81
CA LEU A 17 19.13 -55.84 9.71
C LEU A 17 19.56 -54.49 10.32
N ALA A 18 20.84 -54.24 10.32
CA ALA A 18 21.40 -52.91 10.48
C ALA A 18 20.95 -52.07 9.27
N LEU A 19 19.78 -51.49 9.34
CA LEU A 19 19.40 -50.38 8.46
C LEU A 19 20.43 -49.27 8.70
N PRO A 20 21.10 -48.75 7.66
CA PRO A 20 21.94 -47.59 7.84
C PRO A 20 21.06 -46.46 8.31
N LEU A 21 21.17 -46.07 9.57
CA LEU A 21 20.68 -44.79 10.06
C LEU A 21 21.32 -43.74 9.15
N LYS A 22 20.55 -43.22 8.18
CA LYS A 22 20.91 -41.99 7.50
C LYS A 22 21.01 -40.93 8.57
N ILE A 23 22.22 -40.72 9.07
CA ILE A 23 22.56 -39.56 9.88
C ILE A 23 22.35 -38.37 8.94
N TYR A 24 21.15 -37.77 8.99
CA TYR A 24 20.96 -36.44 8.40
C TYR A 24 21.94 -35.54 9.13
N PRO A 25 22.86 -34.88 8.43
CA PRO A 25 23.77 -33.95 9.09
C PRO A 25 22.89 -32.94 9.87
N PHE A 26 23.21 -32.76 11.14
CA PHE A 26 22.60 -31.67 11.92
C PHE A 26 22.68 -30.42 11.06
N PRO A 27 21.58 -29.66 10.90
CA PRO A 27 21.62 -28.46 10.10
C PRO A 27 22.76 -27.59 10.65
N LYS A 28 23.70 -27.19 9.78
CA LYS A 28 24.80 -26.30 10.14
C LYS A 28 24.16 -25.15 10.93
N GLU A 29 24.62 -24.93 12.16
CA GLU A 29 24.17 -23.77 12.93
C GLU A 29 24.40 -22.52 12.09
N ASN A 30 23.35 -21.73 11.88
CA ASN A 30 23.43 -20.47 11.15
C ASN A 30 24.17 -19.43 12.03
N LYS A 31 25.51 -19.54 12.13
CA LYS A 31 26.34 -18.72 13.03
C LYS A 31 26.34 -17.22 12.66
N PHE A 32 25.96 -16.84 11.45
CA PHE A 32 26.13 -15.49 10.90
C PHE A 32 24.86 -14.90 10.30
N VAL A 33 23.68 -15.24 10.81
CA VAL A 33 22.42 -14.65 10.33
C VAL A 33 22.31 -13.19 10.76
N SER A 34 21.88 -12.31 9.86
CA SER A 34 21.61 -10.91 10.14
C SER A 34 20.19 -10.51 9.71
N PHE A 35 19.72 -9.35 10.22
CA PHE A 35 18.38 -8.80 9.96
C PHE A 35 18.47 -7.48 9.17
N LYS A 36 19.18 -7.48 8.03
CA LYS A 36 19.53 -6.26 7.25
C LYS A 36 18.34 -5.43 6.78
N HIS A 37 17.14 -6.03 6.71
CA HIS A 37 15.92 -5.41 6.22
C HIS A 37 14.97 -4.97 7.35
N GLY A 38 15.46 -4.99 8.60
CA GLY A 38 14.72 -4.58 9.78
C GLY A 38 13.58 -5.53 10.17
N VAL A 39 12.66 -4.99 10.97
CA VAL A 39 11.45 -5.67 11.42
C VAL A 39 10.23 -4.82 11.07
N ALA A 40 9.07 -5.47 10.88
CA ALA A 40 7.82 -4.78 10.58
C ALA A 40 6.65 -5.46 11.29
N SER A 41 5.60 -4.70 11.58
CA SER A 41 4.32 -5.25 12.00
C SER A 41 3.18 -4.68 11.16
N GLY A 42 2.10 -5.45 11.00
CA GLY A 42 0.99 -4.97 10.20
C GLY A 42 -0.29 -5.76 10.38
N ASP A 43 -1.30 -5.36 9.63
CA ASP A 43 -2.65 -5.93 9.66
C ASP A 43 -3.15 -6.21 11.09
N PRO A 44 -3.08 -5.20 12.00
CA PRO A 44 -3.56 -5.38 13.35
C PRO A 44 -5.07 -5.67 13.35
N THR A 45 -5.48 -6.70 14.07
CA THR A 45 -6.88 -6.92 14.43
C THR A 45 -7.06 -6.60 15.91
N GLN A 46 -8.22 -6.84 16.45
CA GLN A 46 -8.46 -6.69 17.88
C GLN A 46 -7.75 -7.77 18.72
N SER A 47 -7.26 -8.84 18.10
CA SER A 47 -6.64 -9.97 18.83
C SER A 47 -5.32 -10.45 18.24
N ASN A 48 -4.95 -10.02 17.06
CA ASN A 48 -3.79 -10.53 16.33
C ASN A 48 -3.02 -9.41 15.64
N ILE A 49 -1.72 -9.65 15.43
CA ILE A 49 -0.84 -8.76 14.68
C ILE A 49 0.11 -9.58 13.81
N ILE A 50 0.31 -9.15 12.58
CA ILE A 50 1.37 -9.72 11.75
C ILE A 50 2.70 -9.14 12.18
N LEU A 51 3.68 -10.02 12.45
CA LEU A 51 5.08 -9.69 12.66
C LEU A 51 5.89 -10.19 11.47
N TRP A 52 6.81 -9.37 11.00
CA TRP A 52 7.61 -9.65 9.82
C TRP A 52 9.08 -9.31 10.02
N THR A 53 9.95 -10.13 9.45
CA THR A 53 11.38 -9.84 9.22
C THR A 53 11.90 -10.64 8.03
N LYS A 54 13.14 -10.39 7.62
CA LYS A 54 13.89 -11.20 6.65
C LYS A 54 15.27 -11.53 7.17
N LEU A 55 15.65 -12.79 7.06
CA LEU A 55 17.01 -13.25 7.36
C LEU A 55 17.93 -13.00 6.18
N SER A 56 19.11 -12.49 6.47
CA SER A 56 20.22 -12.34 5.52
C SER A 56 21.40 -13.18 5.97
N ASP A 57 22.32 -13.46 5.03
CA ASP A 57 23.55 -14.23 5.28
C ASP A 57 23.28 -15.68 5.75
N VAL A 58 22.13 -16.24 5.40
CA VAL A 58 21.75 -17.62 5.74
C VAL A 58 22.54 -18.60 4.90
N GLN A 59 23.28 -19.51 5.54
CA GLN A 59 24.12 -20.50 4.84
C GLN A 59 23.42 -21.85 4.61
N ALA A 60 22.31 -22.10 5.31
CA ALA A 60 21.51 -23.31 5.16
C ALA A 60 20.25 -23.04 4.33
N ASN A 61 19.65 -24.08 3.74
CA ASN A 61 18.41 -23.95 2.96
C ASN A 61 17.20 -23.57 3.82
N THR A 62 17.26 -23.75 5.13
CA THR A 62 16.19 -23.45 6.08
C THR A 62 16.75 -22.82 7.35
N ALA A 63 15.93 -22.03 8.04
CA ALA A 63 16.27 -21.45 9.34
C ALA A 63 15.09 -21.55 10.30
N LEU A 64 15.38 -21.85 11.57
CA LEU A 64 14.40 -21.81 12.66
C LEU A 64 14.51 -20.45 13.36
N VAL A 65 13.40 -19.71 13.40
CA VAL A 65 13.33 -18.37 13.94
C VAL A 65 12.41 -18.36 15.16
N THR A 66 12.91 -17.85 16.27
CA THR A 66 12.10 -17.56 17.45
C THR A 66 11.59 -16.13 17.37
N TRP A 67 10.30 -15.91 17.59
CA TRP A 67 9.71 -14.60 17.77
C TRP A 67 9.26 -14.40 19.21
N GLN A 68 9.35 -13.18 19.72
CA GLN A 68 8.99 -12.80 21.07
C GLN A 68 8.23 -11.49 21.08
N ILE A 69 7.20 -11.41 21.92
CA ILE A 69 6.43 -10.20 22.22
C ILE A 69 6.51 -9.92 23.72
N SER A 70 6.70 -8.67 24.10
CA SER A 70 6.87 -8.24 25.48
C SER A 70 6.10 -6.94 25.74
N GLU A 71 5.67 -6.77 26.98
CA GLU A 71 5.16 -5.50 27.52
C GLU A 71 6.28 -4.48 27.69
N TYR A 72 7.50 -4.94 27.96
CA TYR A 72 8.66 -4.08 28.22
C TYR A 72 9.72 -4.19 27.12
N LYS A 73 10.33 -3.07 26.78
CA LYS A 73 11.36 -2.99 25.72
C LYS A 73 12.60 -3.85 26.03
N ASN A 74 12.90 -4.12 27.29
CA ASN A 74 13.99 -5.00 27.73
C ASN A 74 13.66 -6.49 27.68
N PHE A 75 12.41 -6.87 27.34
CA PHE A 75 11.93 -8.26 27.29
C PHE A 75 12.03 -9.00 28.63
N SER A 76 11.92 -8.30 29.74
CA SER A 76 11.90 -8.90 31.08
C SER A 76 10.64 -9.73 31.37
N SER A 77 9.54 -9.44 30.69
CA SER A 77 8.28 -10.19 30.76
C SER A 77 7.71 -10.43 29.38
N LEU A 78 7.56 -11.69 29.00
CA LEU A 78 7.02 -12.06 27.70
C LEU A 78 5.49 -12.20 27.75
N ILE A 79 4.83 -11.57 26.77
CA ILE A 79 3.37 -11.70 26.53
C ILE A 79 3.10 -12.96 25.71
N ALA A 80 3.92 -13.18 24.69
CA ALA A 80 3.81 -14.31 23.76
C ALA A 80 5.16 -14.60 23.12
N GLN A 81 5.37 -15.86 22.73
CA GLN A 81 6.51 -16.29 21.93
C GLN A 81 6.19 -17.54 21.15
N GLY A 82 6.99 -17.82 20.15
CA GLY A 82 6.89 -19.05 19.38
C GLY A 82 8.07 -19.23 18.43
N LYS A 83 8.03 -20.30 17.67
CA LYS A 83 9.04 -20.63 16.65
C LYS A 83 8.37 -20.82 15.30
N THR A 84 9.03 -20.41 14.24
CA THR A 84 8.62 -20.61 12.87
C THR A 84 9.82 -20.97 12.01
N ARG A 85 9.59 -21.62 10.88
CA ARG A 85 10.65 -21.95 9.90
C ARG A 85 10.49 -21.07 8.68
N THR A 86 11.62 -20.69 8.10
CA THR A 86 11.71 -20.06 6.79
C THR A 86 12.77 -20.74 5.95
N ASP A 87 12.71 -20.53 4.65
CA ASP A 87 13.59 -21.19 3.67
C ASP A 87 13.87 -20.27 2.47
N SER A 88 14.73 -20.74 1.56
CA SER A 88 15.09 -20.04 0.33
C SER A 88 13.92 -19.87 -0.65
N PHE A 89 12.91 -20.75 -0.62
CA PHE A 89 11.73 -20.63 -1.49
C PHE A 89 10.88 -19.42 -1.13
N LYS A 90 10.95 -18.95 0.13
CA LYS A 90 10.30 -17.73 0.63
C LYS A 90 11.27 -16.56 0.76
N ASP A 91 12.42 -16.60 0.08
CA ASP A 91 13.49 -15.61 0.20
C ASP A 91 13.89 -15.34 1.67
N PHE A 92 13.81 -16.34 2.52
CA PHE A 92 14.06 -16.25 3.97
C PHE A 92 13.25 -15.16 4.69
N THR A 93 12.12 -14.75 4.14
CA THR A 93 11.17 -13.89 4.85
C THR A 93 10.45 -14.68 5.93
N VAL A 94 10.15 -14.01 7.02
CA VAL A 94 9.47 -14.56 8.19
C VAL A 94 8.20 -13.76 8.43
N LYS A 95 7.06 -14.45 8.49
CA LYS A 95 5.78 -13.83 8.79
C LYS A 95 5.04 -14.68 9.83
N VAL A 96 4.57 -14.03 10.87
CA VAL A 96 3.87 -14.66 11.99
C VAL A 96 2.58 -13.91 12.26
N ASP A 97 1.45 -14.59 12.28
CA ASP A 97 0.17 -14.05 12.79
C ASP A 97 0.09 -14.30 14.30
N ALA A 98 0.63 -13.36 15.08
CA ALA A 98 0.76 -13.49 16.52
C ALA A 98 -0.54 -13.12 17.24
N LYS A 99 -1.04 -14.04 18.08
CA LYS A 99 -2.21 -13.79 18.93
C LYS A 99 -1.78 -13.02 20.19
N ILE A 100 -2.50 -11.96 20.50
CA ILE A 100 -2.27 -11.09 21.66
C ILE A 100 -3.36 -11.33 22.70
N PRO A 101 -3.02 -11.63 23.97
CA PRO A 101 -4.00 -11.79 25.04
C PRO A 101 -4.84 -10.52 25.24
N LYS A 102 -6.14 -10.69 25.52
CA LYS A 102 -7.14 -9.62 25.60
C LYS A 102 -6.72 -8.45 26.52
N LYS A 103 -6.03 -8.72 27.61
CA LYS A 103 -5.56 -7.68 28.56
C LYS A 103 -4.57 -6.68 27.96
N TYR A 104 -3.93 -7.01 26.83
CA TYR A 104 -3.00 -6.13 26.12
C TYR A 104 -3.61 -5.50 24.86
N ASN A 105 -4.93 -5.66 24.67
CA ASN A 105 -5.63 -5.10 23.51
C ASN A 105 -5.50 -3.57 23.46
N GLY A 106 -5.10 -3.06 22.29
CA GLY A 106 -4.90 -1.62 22.05
C GLY A 106 -3.68 -1.02 22.76
N LEU A 107 -2.95 -1.80 23.58
CA LEU A 107 -1.77 -1.30 24.26
C LEU A 107 -0.53 -1.41 23.38
N LYS A 108 0.41 -0.50 23.64
CA LYS A 108 1.74 -0.53 23.04
C LYS A 108 2.52 -1.72 23.56
N ILE A 109 3.04 -2.56 22.68
CA ILE A 109 3.86 -3.73 22.96
C ILE A 109 5.10 -3.76 22.07
N TYR A 110 6.10 -4.56 22.45
CA TYR A 110 7.38 -4.68 21.77
C TYR A 110 7.56 -6.09 21.23
N TYR A 111 8.24 -6.22 20.09
CA TYR A 111 8.53 -7.52 19.48
C TYR A 111 9.94 -7.59 18.92
N ARG A 112 10.49 -8.79 18.80
CA ARG A 112 11.78 -9.09 18.20
C ARG A 112 11.84 -10.50 17.64
N PHE A 113 12.84 -10.76 16.81
CA PHE A 113 13.16 -12.08 16.28
C PHE A 113 14.55 -12.53 16.72
N LYS A 114 14.75 -13.85 16.80
CA LYS A 114 16.04 -14.46 17.20
C LYS A 114 16.33 -15.68 16.35
N VAL A 115 17.59 -15.84 15.95
CA VAL A 115 18.15 -17.06 15.35
C VAL A 115 19.44 -17.37 16.09
N GLY A 116 19.46 -18.43 16.89
CA GLY A 116 20.56 -18.67 17.83
C GLY A 116 20.76 -17.47 18.74
N ASN A 117 21.99 -16.91 18.76
CA ASN A 117 22.36 -15.73 19.54
C ASN A 117 22.10 -14.41 18.81
N ASN A 118 21.78 -14.44 17.49
CA ASN A 118 21.52 -13.23 16.72
C ASN A 118 20.10 -12.72 17.02
N ILE A 119 19.98 -11.45 17.33
CA ILE A 119 18.73 -10.79 17.70
C ILE A 119 18.49 -9.62 16.73
N SER A 120 17.25 -9.48 16.25
CA SER A 120 16.83 -8.35 15.42
C SER A 120 16.74 -7.05 16.21
N ASP A 121 16.56 -5.94 15.51
CA ASP A 121 16.04 -4.72 16.11
C ASP A 121 14.71 -4.99 16.82
N ILE A 122 14.38 -4.11 17.80
CA ILE A 122 13.12 -4.19 18.53
C ILE A 122 12.08 -3.35 17.81
N GLY A 123 10.99 -4.00 17.43
CA GLY A 123 9.82 -3.31 16.89
C GLY A 123 8.82 -2.94 17.99
N THR A 124 8.03 -1.93 17.70
CA THR A 124 6.89 -1.46 18.51
C THR A 124 5.60 -1.66 17.71
N THR A 125 4.54 -2.13 18.37
CA THR A 125 3.25 -2.36 17.71
C THR A 125 2.10 -2.30 18.72
N SER A 126 0.86 -2.39 18.21
CA SER A 126 -0.37 -2.53 19.00
C SER A 126 -1.42 -3.27 18.19
N THR A 127 -2.37 -3.92 18.84
CA THR A 127 -3.62 -4.37 18.22
C THR A 127 -4.62 -3.20 18.14
N LEU A 128 -5.68 -3.34 17.33
CA LEU A 128 -6.75 -2.35 17.30
C LEU A 128 -7.63 -2.44 18.55
N PRO A 129 -8.04 -1.31 19.16
CA PRO A 129 -8.92 -1.31 20.33
C PRO A 129 -10.26 -2.01 20.07
N ILE A 130 -10.73 -2.78 21.06
CA ILE A 130 -12.08 -3.37 21.07
C ILE A 130 -13.11 -2.33 21.49
N THR A 131 -12.77 -1.50 22.45
CA THR A 131 -13.61 -0.41 22.97
C THR A 131 -13.41 0.86 22.15
N ASN A 132 -14.37 1.79 22.23
CA ASN A 132 -14.25 3.08 21.61
C ASN A 132 -13.22 3.92 22.35
N PRO A 133 -12.10 4.32 21.70
CA PRO A 133 -11.24 5.34 22.24
C PRO A 133 -11.90 6.72 22.09
N GLU A 134 -11.48 7.69 22.86
CA GLU A 134 -11.88 9.10 22.68
C GLU A 134 -11.51 9.60 21.29
N LYS A 135 -10.33 9.23 20.81
CA LYS A 135 -9.85 9.45 19.43
C LYS A 135 -8.90 8.34 18.97
N PHE A 136 -8.71 8.25 17.67
CA PHE A 136 -7.73 7.37 17.04
C PHE A 136 -7.01 8.08 15.91
N ASN A 137 -5.66 7.97 15.87
CA ASN A 137 -4.83 8.72 14.93
C ASN A 137 -4.27 7.80 13.85
N ILE A 138 -4.53 8.14 12.61
CA ILE A 138 -4.03 7.42 11.43
C ILE A 138 -3.13 8.35 10.63
N ALA A 139 -1.95 7.89 10.22
CA ALA A 139 -1.24 8.50 9.10
C ALA A 139 -1.49 7.68 7.85
N PHE A 140 -1.74 8.33 6.70
CA PHE A 140 -1.76 7.63 5.43
C PHE A 140 -0.88 8.29 4.39
N CYS A 141 -0.32 7.48 3.49
CA CYS A 141 0.67 7.86 2.50
C CYS A 141 0.67 6.90 1.31
N SER A 142 1.34 7.29 0.23
CA SER A 142 1.53 6.50 -0.99
C SER A 142 2.76 6.99 -1.77
N CYS A 143 3.10 6.31 -2.85
CA CYS A 143 3.98 6.80 -3.91
C CYS A 143 5.41 7.11 -3.43
N SER A 144 6.10 6.06 -2.96
CA SER A 144 7.46 6.13 -2.45
C SER A 144 8.50 5.70 -3.48
N ASN A 145 8.72 6.52 -4.51
CA ASN A 145 9.73 6.24 -5.53
C ASN A 145 11.14 6.42 -4.96
N TYR A 146 11.90 5.31 -4.84
CA TYR A 146 13.22 5.28 -4.21
C TYR A 146 14.26 6.15 -4.94
N PRO A 147 14.42 6.09 -6.28
CA PRO A 147 15.39 6.93 -6.99
C PRO A 147 15.01 8.42 -7.01
N ALA A 148 13.73 8.74 -6.84
CA ALA A 148 13.26 10.11 -6.91
C ALA A 148 13.63 10.97 -5.69
N GLY A 149 13.86 10.36 -4.51
CA GLY A 149 14.16 11.14 -3.30
C GLY A 149 14.31 10.33 -2.03
N TYR A 150 14.76 10.98 -0.96
CA TYR A 150 14.81 10.39 0.39
C TYR A 150 13.43 10.29 1.02
N PHE A 151 13.24 9.30 1.87
CA PHE A 151 11.97 9.00 2.52
C PHE A 151 11.75 9.83 3.82
N ASN A 152 12.03 11.13 3.73
CA ASN A 152 11.94 12.07 4.85
C ASN A 152 10.58 12.05 5.53
N ALA A 153 9.49 11.94 4.75
CA ALA A 153 8.14 11.86 5.28
C ALA A 153 7.90 10.59 6.10
N TYR A 154 8.48 9.44 5.75
CA TYR A 154 8.43 8.23 6.56
C TYR A 154 9.10 8.42 7.92
N ARG A 155 10.22 9.14 7.98
CA ARG A 155 10.86 9.52 9.25
C ARG A 155 9.92 10.34 10.11
N GLU A 156 9.21 11.32 9.55
CA GLU A 156 8.25 12.15 10.29
C GLU A 156 7.09 11.34 10.85
N ILE A 157 6.51 10.44 10.06
CA ILE A 157 5.47 9.51 10.54
C ILE A 157 6.01 8.65 11.70
N ALA A 158 7.20 8.10 11.55
CA ALA A 158 7.81 7.22 12.55
C ALA A 158 8.05 7.93 13.90
N LEU A 159 8.50 9.19 13.85
CA LEU A 159 8.81 10.01 15.02
C LEU A 159 7.57 10.63 15.67
N ASN A 160 6.46 10.73 14.96
CA ASN A 160 5.21 11.26 15.52
C ASN A 160 4.58 10.24 16.49
N LYS A 161 4.71 10.52 17.78
CA LYS A 161 4.22 9.64 18.86
C LYS A 161 2.70 9.55 18.93
N LYS A 162 1.96 10.48 18.30
CA LYS A 162 0.50 10.47 18.32
C LYS A 162 -0.09 9.43 17.37
N ILE A 163 0.61 9.07 16.29
CA ILE A 163 0.11 8.14 15.27
C ILE A 163 0.01 6.72 15.85
N ASP A 164 -1.17 6.14 15.78
CA ASP A 164 -1.49 4.79 16.23
C ASP A 164 -1.33 3.75 15.10
N LEU A 165 -1.65 4.14 13.86
CA LEU A 165 -1.69 3.25 12.70
C LEU A 165 -1.21 3.98 11.44
N VAL A 166 -0.50 3.26 10.57
CA VAL A 166 -0.11 3.76 9.25
C VAL A 166 -0.89 3.02 8.17
N LEU A 167 -1.46 3.75 7.21
CA LEU A 167 -2.01 3.18 5.98
C LEU A 167 -1.07 3.52 4.83
N HIS A 168 -0.73 2.51 4.02
CA HIS A 168 -0.03 2.70 2.76
C HIS A 168 -0.95 2.32 1.61
N LEU A 169 -1.26 3.29 0.75
CA LEU A 169 -2.30 3.17 -0.27
C LEU A 169 -1.76 2.71 -1.64
N GLY A 170 -0.54 2.17 -1.67
CA GLY A 170 0.10 1.66 -2.87
C GLY A 170 1.28 2.48 -3.34
N ASP A 171 1.93 2.02 -4.42
CA ASP A 171 3.21 2.54 -4.90
C ASP A 171 4.28 2.54 -3.79
N TYR A 172 4.30 1.45 -3.05
CA TYR A 172 5.34 1.23 -2.05
C TYR A 172 6.71 1.04 -2.71
N LEU A 173 6.74 0.48 -3.91
CA LEU A 173 7.90 0.38 -4.79
C LEU A 173 7.52 0.65 -6.24
N TYR A 174 8.53 0.89 -7.09
CA TYR A 174 8.38 1.15 -8.53
C TYR A 174 9.18 0.12 -9.32
N GLU A 175 8.63 -0.33 -10.45
CA GLU A 175 9.17 -1.42 -11.25
C GLU A 175 10.28 -1.01 -12.22
N TYR A 176 10.40 0.26 -12.54
CA TYR A 176 11.29 0.79 -13.58
C TYR A 176 12.77 0.42 -13.38
N SER A 177 13.53 0.46 -14.47
CA SER A 177 14.98 0.34 -14.47
C SER A 177 15.66 1.50 -13.71
N SER A 178 16.96 1.36 -13.44
CA SER A 178 17.73 2.37 -12.68
C SER A 178 17.89 3.71 -13.40
N ASP A 179 17.65 3.75 -14.70
CA ASP A 179 17.64 4.92 -15.58
C ASP A 179 16.21 5.31 -16.02
N GLY A 180 15.18 4.68 -15.45
CA GLY A 180 13.78 4.91 -15.74
C GLY A 180 13.19 6.12 -15.02
N TYR A 181 11.89 6.07 -14.78
CA TYR A 181 11.08 7.16 -14.24
C TYR A 181 11.67 7.80 -12.96
N ALA A 182 11.92 9.12 -13.04
CA ALA A 182 12.38 9.99 -11.94
C ALA A 182 13.73 9.58 -11.31
N SER A 183 14.64 9.03 -12.12
CA SER A 183 15.96 8.54 -11.69
C SER A 183 17.10 9.55 -11.91
N GLU A 184 16.85 10.76 -12.43
CA GLU A 184 17.86 11.72 -12.89
C GLU A 184 18.89 12.07 -11.80
N ASN A 185 18.49 12.06 -10.54
CA ASN A 185 19.35 12.37 -9.41
C ASN A 185 19.71 11.12 -8.55
N ALA A 186 19.33 9.91 -8.98
CA ALA A 186 19.48 8.71 -8.18
C ALA A 186 20.93 8.43 -7.79
N GLN A 187 21.87 8.53 -8.75
CA GLN A 187 23.28 8.28 -8.53
C GLN A 187 23.89 9.28 -7.54
N SER A 188 23.64 10.57 -7.73
CA SER A 188 24.17 11.65 -6.86
C SER A 188 23.64 11.55 -5.43
N MET A 189 22.42 11.01 -5.24
CA MET A 189 21.82 10.78 -3.94
C MET A 189 22.18 9.41 -3.32
N GLY A 190 22.86 8.52 -4.07
CA GLY A 190 23.09 7.14 -3.66
C GLY A 190 21.80 6.33 -3.52
N ARG A 191 20.83 6.58 -4.42
CA ARG A 191 19.48 5.96 -4.43
C ARG A 191 19.20 5.20 -5.72
N GLU A 192 20.22 4.62 -6.33
CA GLU A 192 20.03 3.72 -7.46
C GLU A 192 19.27 2.47 -7.03
N VAL A 193 18.32 2.02 -7.84
CA VAL A 193 17.55 0.80 -7.57
C VAL A 193 18.32 -0.45 -7.96
N PHE A 194 18.02 -1.55 -7.30
CA PHE A 194 18.49 -2.88 -7.66
C PHE A 194 17.32 -3.86 -7.73
N PRO A 195 17.25 -4.72 -8.76
CA PRO A 195 18.16 -4.80 -9.91
C PRO A 195 18.12 -3.53 -10.76
N LYS A 196 19.12 -3.33 -11.64
CA LYS A 196 19.21 -2.14 -12.49
C LYS A 196 18.22 -2.17 -13.65
N ASN A 197 17.83 -3.36 -14.10
CA ASN A 197 16.78 -3.55 -15.11
C ASN A 197 15.39 -3.33 -14.53
N GLU A 198 14.44 -3.14 -15.41
CA GLU A 198 13.01 -3.26 -15.06
C GLU A 198 12.72 -4.64 -14.47
N ILE A 199 11.81 -4.72 -13.50
CA ILE A 199 11.56 -5.96 -12.78
C ILE A 199 10.45 -6.77 -13.47
N LEU A 200 10.78 -8.01 -13.86
CA LEU A 200 9.89 -8.91 -14.58
C LEU A 200 9.76 -10.28 -13.88
N SER A 201 10.82 -10.75 -13.23
CA SER A 201 10.87 -12.06 -12.58
C SER A 201 10.59 -11.95 -11.07
N LEU A 202 10.25 -13.09 -10.44
CA LEU A 202 10.08 -13.18 -8.99
C LEU A 202 11.35 -12.72 -8.25
N GLU A 203 12.52 -13.07 -8.76
CA GLU A 203 13.80 -12.69 -8.18
C GLU A 203 14.00 -11.16 -8.26
N ASP A 204 13.61 -10.52 -9.37
CA ASP A 204 13.72 -9.09 -9.54
C ASP A 204 12.80 -8.34 -8.55
N TYR A 205 11.54 -8.76 -8.42
CA TYR A 205 10.61 -8.18 -7.44
C TYR A 205 11.15 -8.33 -6.00
N ARG A 206 11.68 -9.49 -5.63
CA ARG A 206 12.32 -9.72 -4.32
C ARG A 206 13.51 -8.79 -4.10
N LYS A 207 14.38 -8.63 -5.08
CA LYS A 207 15.54 -7.72 -5.02
C LYS A 207 15.11 -6.26 -4.91
N ARG A 208 14.04 -5.86 -5.61
CA ARG A 208 13.49 -4.51 -5.53
C ARG A 208 12.91 -4.23 -4.13
N HIS A 209 12.12 -5.13 -3.58
CA HIS A 209 11.69 -5.05 -2.19
C HIS A 209 12.86 -4.95 -1.20
N ALA A 210 13.91 -5.77 -1.42
CA ALA A 210 15.11 -5.74 -0.60
C ALA A 210 15.82 -4.37 -0.65
N THR A 211 15.87 -3.73 -1.82
CA THR A 211 16.45 -2.39 -1.99
C THR A 211 15.69 -1.36 -1.16
N TYR A 212 14.37 -1.31 -1.29
CA TYR A 212 13.53 -0.37 -0.54
C TYR A 212 13.66 -0.59 0.98
N LYS A 213 13.59 -1.84 1.43
CA LYS A 213 13.66 -2.18 2.87
C LYS A 213 15.05 -1.99 3.50
N LYS A 214 16.09 -1.63 2.73
CA LYS A 214 17.37 -1.17 3.28
C LYS A 214 17.36 0.31 3.67
N ASP A 215 16.38 1.09 3.20
CA ASP A 215 16.24 2.49 3.59
C ASP A 215 15.98 2.62 5.08
N LYS A 216 16.75 3.49 5.76
CA LYS A 216 16.72 3.60 7.22
C LYS A 216 15.46 4.29 7.75
N ASP A 217 14.90 5.22 6.99
CA ASP A 217 13.67 5.91 7.38
C ASP A 217 12.45 4.99 7.22
N LEU A 218 12.45 4.15 6.18
CA LEU A 218 11.45 3.10 6.01
C LEU A 218 11.57 2.01 7.08
N GLN A 219 12.79 1.58 7.44
CA GLN A 219 13.00 0.65 8.56
C GLN A 219 12.49 1.24 9.89
N LEU A 220 12.79 2.52 10.13
CA LEU A 220 12.32 3.23 11.32
C LEU A 220 10.79 3.26 11.37
N LEU A 221 10.12 3.57 10.25
CA LEU A 221 8.66 3.54 10.18
C LEU A 221 8.11 2.15 10.50
N HIS A 222 8.59 1.12 9.83
CA HIS A 222 8.14 -0.26 10.02
C HIS A 222 8.37 -0.79 11.44
N SER A 223 9.48 -0.42 12.07
CA SER A 223 9.77 -0.84 13.45
C SER A 223 8.99 -0.05 14.50
N SER A 224 8.44 1.13 14.14
CA SER A 224 7.79 2.04 15.10
C SER A 224 6.28 1.90 15.14
N LYS A 225 5.64 1.49 14.05
CA LYS A 225 4.18 1.55 13.86
C LYS A 225 3.65 0.30 13.15
N PRO A 226 2.46 -0.21 13.54
CA PRO A 226 1.76 -1.17 12.71
C PRO A 226 1.29 -0.52 11.41
N MET A 227 1.38 -1.26 10.29
CA MET A 227 1.00 -0.78 8.98
C MET A 227 -0.09 -1.65 8.35
N ILE A 228 -1.08 -1.02 7.73
CA ILE A 228 -2.01 -1.67 6.80
C ILE A 228 -1.68 -1.16 5.41
N ALA A 229 -1.32 -2.04 4.49
CA ALA A 229 -0.92 -1.68 3.14
C ALA A 229 -1.77 -2.37 2.09
N VAL A 230 -2.03 -1.71 0.98
CA VAL A 230 -2.54 -2.27 -0.27
C VAL A 230 -1.52 -1.97 -1.37
N TRP A 231 -1.54 -2.76 -2.44
CA TRP A 231 -0.80 -2.43 -3.66
C TRP A 231 -1.54 -1.39 -4.49
N ASP A 232 -0.81 -0.68 -5.35
CA ASP A 232 -1.34 0.01 -6.52
C ASP A 232 -0.76 -0.66 -7.78
N ASP A 233 -0.57 0.05 -8.86
CA ASP A 233 -0.06 -0.52 -10.12
C ASP A 233 1.44 -0.79 -10.08
N HIS A 234 2.26 0.10 -9.56
CA HIS A 234 3.71 -0.03 -9.57
C HIS A 234 4.26 -1.22 -8.76
N GLU A 235 3.47 -1.78 -7.86
CA GLU A 235 3.83 -3.07 -7.26
C GLU A 235 3.81 -4.21 -8.28
N ILE A 236 3.18 -3.99 -9.46
CA ILE A 236 3.18 -4.91 -10.61
C ILE A 236 3.85 -4.22 -11.79
N SER A 237 3.21 -3.20 -12.37
CA SER A 237 3.66 -2.40 -13.50
C SER A 237 2.71 -1.24 -13.76
N ASN A 238 3.23 -0.08 -14.21
CA ASN A 238 2.48 1.15 -14.45
C ASN A 238 1.16 0.92 -15.18
N ASP A 239 0.10 1.60 -14.69
CA ASP A 239 -1.26 1.58 -15.23
C ASP A 239 -1.81 0.17 -15.46
N SER A 240 -1.53 -0.77 -14.53
CA SER A 240 -1.97 -2.16 -14.66
C SER A 240 -3.47 -2.34 -14.53
N TRP A 241 -4.00 -3.29 -15.32
CA TRP A 241 -5.36 -3.81 -15.24
C TRP A 241 -5.34 -5.34 -15.08
N LYS A 242 -6.49 -5.99 -15.09
CA LYS A 242 -6.55 -7.45 -14.82
C LYS A 242 -5.71 -8.30 -15.79
N GLU A 243 -5.52 -7.87 -17.04
CA GLU A 243 -4.93 -8.67 -18.14
C GLU A 243 -3.67 -8.05 -18.76
N GLY A 244 -3.25 -6.86 -18.33
CA GLY A 244 -2.09 -6.16 -18.87
C GLY A 244 -1.71 -4.93 -18.05
N ALA A 245 -0.75 -4.18 -18.56
CA ALA A 245 -0.33 -2.89 -18.01
C ALA A 245 0.10 -1.98 -19.14
N GLU A 246 0.17 -0.68 -18.89
CA GLU A 246 0.75 0.26 -19.86
C GLU A 246 2.24 -0.05 -20.03
N ASN A 247 2.96 -0.22 -18.94
CA ASN A 247 4.37 -0.58 -18.92
C ASN A 247 4.57 -2.11 -18.95
N HIS A 248 4.02 -2.76 -19.96
CA HIS A 248 4.28 -4.18 -20.26
C HIS A 248 4.04 -4.48 -21.73
N SER A 249 5.10 -4.92 -22.41
CA SER A 249 5.09 -5.27 -23.81
C SER A 249 5.13 -6.80 -24.05
N PRO A 250 4.70 -7.32 -25.20
CA PRO A 250 4.69 -8.75 -25.51
C PRO A 250 6.08 -9.43 -25.45
N ASP A 251 7.16 -8.71 -25.74
CA ASP A 251 8.53 -9.20 -25.70
C ASP A 251 9.06 -9.38 -24.27
N GLU A 252 8.42 -8.81 -23.26
CA GLU A 252 8.71 -9.06 -21.84
C GLU A 252 8.08 -10.35 -21.30
N GLY A 253 7.35 -11.05 -22.15
CA GLY A 253 6.72 -12.33 -21.82
C GLY A 253 5.29 -12.21 -21.33
N SER A 254 4.87 -13.13 -20.47
CA SER A 254 3.47 -13.18 -20.03
C SER A 254 3.19 -12.23 -18.88
N PHE A 255 2.32 -11.25 -19.08
CA PHE A 255 1.84 -10.36 -18.00
C PHE A 255 1.24 -11.14 -16.82
N SER A 256 0.49 -12.20 -17.09
CA SER A 256 -0.08 -13.05 -16.03
C SER A 256 0.99 -13.64 -15.12
N LYS A 257 2.15 -14.03 -15.69
CA LYS A 257 3.31 -14.52 -14.91
C LYS A 257 3.99 -13.40 -14.15
N ARG A 258 4.23 -12.25 -14.79
CA ARG A 258 4.76 -11.05 -14.12
C ARG A 258 3.91 -10.69 -12.91
N LYS A 259 2.60 -10.60 -13.08
CA LYS A 259 1.63 -10.32 -12.01
C LYS A 259 1.66 -11.37 -10.90
N GLU A 260 1.76 -12.66 -11.21
CA GLU A 260 1.90 -13.73 -10.23
C GLU A 260 3.17 -13.54 -9.37
N TYR A 261 4.31 -13.24 -10.00
CA TYR A 261 5.58 -12.98 -9.34
C TYR A 261 5.53 -11.74 -8.44
N ALA A 262 4.96 -10.65 -8.94
CA ALA A 262 4.77 -9.41 -8.19
C ALA A 262 3.93 -9.64 -6.93
N ILE A 263 2.77 -10.29 -7.07
CA ILE A 263 1.86 -10.62 -5.96
C ILE A 263 2.55 -11.55 -4.95
N GLN A 264 3.29 -12.56 -5.42
CA GLN A 264 4.03 -13.45 -4.54
C GLN A 264 5.07 -12.69 -3.73
N ALA A 265 5.92 -11.89 -4.37
CA ALA A 265 6.93 -11.08 -3.70
C ALA A 265 6.29 -10.09 -2.71
N TYR A 266 5.19 -9.45 -3.08
CA TYR A 266 4.46 -8.54 -2.19
C TYR A 266 4.00 -9.25 -0.91
N PHE A 267 3.37 -10.43 -1.03
CA PHE A 267 2.97 -11.20 0.14
C PHE A 267 4.16 -11.72 0.95
N GLU A 268 5.30 -12.00 0.35
CA GLU A 268 6.51 -12.40 1.08
C GLU A 268 7.12 -11.22 1.86
N TRP A 269 7.15 -10.03 1.27
CA TRP A 269 7.91 -8.89 1.77
C TRP A 269 7.10 -7.86 2.57
N MET A 270 5.76 -7.90 2.50
CA MET A 270 4.91 -6.97 3.24
C MET A 270 4.32 -7.62 4.50
N PRO A 271 4.18 -6.86 5.61
CA PRO A 271 3.63 -7.34 6.88
C PRO A 271 2.10 -7.44 6.82
N ILE A 272 1.56 -8.10 5.80
CA ILE A 272 0.12 -8.24 5.58
C ILE A 272 -0.34 -9.68 5.82
N ARG A 273 -1.60 -9.85 6.26
CA ARG A 273 -2.19 -11.15 6.54
C ARG A 273 -2.55 -11.87 5.25
N GLU A 274 -2.02 -13.08 5.08
CA GLU A 274 -2.39 -13.95 3.98
C GLU A 274 -3.72 -14.62 4.26
N LYS A 275 -4.61 -14.64 3.27
CA LYS A 275 -5.78 -15.50 3.23
C LYS A 275 -5.47 -16.72 2.37
N ASN A 276 -6.25 -17.79 2.50
CA ASN A 276 -6.08 -19.03 1.72
C ASN A 276 -6.08 -18.79 0.19
N ASN A 277 -6.69 -17.70 -0.24
CA ASN A 277 -6.62 -17.22 -1.62
C ASN A 277 -5.85 -15.90 -1.69
N LYS A 278 -4.57 -15.94 -2.09
CA LYS A 278 -3.68 -14.78 -2.26
C LYS A 278 -4.13 -13.80 -3.36
N LYS A 279 -5.24 -14.07 -4.06
CA LYS A 279 -5.74 -13.22 -5.14
C LYS A 279 -6.50 -11.97 -4.64
N HIS A 280 -6.73 -11.84 -3.34
CA HIS A 280 -7.55 -10.77 -2.78
C HIS A 280 -6.80 -10.01 -1.70
N ILE A 281 -6.58 -8.71 -1.94
CA ILE A 281 -5.96 -7.83 -0.95
C ILE A 281 -7.00 -7.03 -0.14
N TRP A 282 -8.26 -6.92 -0.62
CA TRP A 282 -9.28 -6.18 0.10
C TRP A 282 -9.66 -6.85 1.43
N ARG A 283 -9.69 -6.05 2.46
CA ARG A 283 -9.95 -6.48 3.84
C ARG A 283 -10.43 -5.31 4.69
N ASN A 284 -11.05 -5.61 5.84
CA ASN A 284 -11.54 -4.57 6.74
C ASN A 284 -10.96 -4.69 8.14
N PHE A 285 -10.90 -3.55 8.80
CA PHE A 285 -10.43 -3.38 10.17
C PHE A 285 -11.39 -2.45 10.91
N SER A 286 -11.54 -2.61 12.23
CA SER A 286 -12.42 -1.74 13.01
C SER A 286 -11.78 -1.35 14.33
N VAL A 287 -12.05 -0.13 14.77
CA VAL A 287 -11.68 0.41 16.07
C VAL A 287 -12.97 0.67 16.85
N GLY A 288 -13.29 -0.20 17.79
CA GLY A 288 -14.58 -0.20 18.47
C GLY A 288 -15.74 -0.05 17.49
N ASN A 289 -16.62 0.92 17.75
CA ASN A 289 -17.64 1.41 16.83
C ASN A 289 -17.28 2.79 16.25
N LEU A 290 -16.07 3.31 16.54
CA LEU A 290 -15.63 4.62 16.07
C LEU A 290 -15.54 4.63 14.54
N PHE A 291 -14.87 3.65 13.95
CA PHE A 291 -14.82 3.51 12.49
C PHE A 291 -14.65 2.07 12.01
N ASN A 292 -15.09 1.85 10.77
CA ASN A 292 -14.76 0.68 9.96
C ASN A 292 -13.89 1.12 8.79
N LEU A 293 -12.65 0.65 8.74
CA LEU A 293 -11.72 0.86 7.64
C LEU A 293 -11.85 -0.31 6.66
N MET A 294 -12.21 -0.01 5.42
CA MET A 294 -12.28 -0.96 4.31
C MET A 294 -11.20 -0.64 3.29
N MET A 295 -10.18 -1.49 3.21
CA MET A 295 -9.12 -1.39 2.20
C MET A 295 -9.59 -2.06 0.91
N LEU A 296 -9.57 -1.32 -0.19
CA LEU A 296 -10.05 -1.78 -1.50
C LEU A 296 -8.90 -2.24 -2.40
N ASP A 297 -9.24 -2.93 -3.47
CA ASP A 297 -8.37 -3.25 -4.60
C ASP A 297 -8.98 -2.66 -5.87
N THR A 298 -8.40 -1.58 -6.36
CA THR A 298 -8.82 -0.89 -7.58
C THR A 298 -7.95 -1.24 -8.79
N ARG A 299 -6.98 -2.17 -8.64
CA ARG A 299 -6.00 -2.51 -9.68
C ARG A 299 -6.10 -3.96 -10.15
N SER A 300 -5.83 -4.87 -9.25
CA SER A 300 -5.41 -6.21 -9.63
C SER A 300 -6.56 -7.18 -9.89
N ALA A 301 -7.69 -7.06 -9.17
CA ALA A 301 -8.67 -8.14 -9.14
C ALA A 301 -9.58 -8.20 -10.38
N MET A 302 -10.18 -7.08 -10.77
CA MET A 302 -11.25 -7.07 -11.76
C MET A 302 -11.24 -5.85 -12.70
N ARG A 303 -10.24 -4.98 -12.59
CA ARG A 303 -10.13 -3.77 -13.38
C ARG A 303 -10.08 -4.07 -14.87
N ASP A 304 -11.01 -3.55 -15.64
CA ASP A 304 -10.96 -3.50 -17.10
C ASP A 304 -9.95 -2.43 -17.55
N LYS A 305 -9.37 -2.55 -18.75
CA LYS A 305 -8.44 -1.55 -19.30
C LYS A 305 -9.10 -0.17 -19.33
N GLN A 306 -8.40 0.83 -18.85
CA GLN A 306 -8.77 2.24 -18.94
C GLN A 306 -8.76 2.71 -20.41
N LEU A 307 -9.45 3.84 -20.67
CA LEU A 307 -9.35 4.47 -22.00
C LEU A 307 -7.95 5.08 -22.14
N ASN A 308 -7.34 4.84 -23.29
CA ASN A 308 -6.16 5.60 -23.68
C ASN A 308 -6.61 6.79 -24.52
N ILE A 309 -6.42 8.01 -24.01
CA ILE A 309 -6.83 9.24 -24.69
C ILE A 309 -6.11 9.41 -26.05
N GLU A 310 -4.90 8.85 -26.19
CA GLU A 310 -4.13 8.92 -27.43
C GLU A 310 -4.77 8.19 -28.60
N GLU A 311 -5.54 7.15 -28.33
CA GLU A 311 -6.27 6.37 -29.35
C GLU A 311 -7.38 7.19 -30.05
N TYR A 312 -7.76 8.36 -29.49
CA TYR A 312 -8.77 9.27 -30.05
C TYR A 312 -8.16 10.46 -30.80
N PHE A 313 -6.85 10.49 -30.99
CA PHE A 313 -6.21 11.49 -31.84
C PHE A 313 -5.97 10.93 -33.23
N GLN A 314 -6.44 11.67 -34.24
CA GLN A 314 -6.02 11.52 -35.64
C GLN A 314 -5.14 12.74 -35.96
N ASP A 315 -3.83 12.55 -36.01
CA ASP A 315 -2.83 13.61 -36.04
C ASP A 315 -3.01 14.57 -34.84
N SER A 316 -3.44 15.81 -35.11
CA SER A 316 -3.72 16.82 -34.08
C SER A 316 -5.22 16.94 -33.73
N ASN A 317 -6.08 16.21 -34.38
CA ASN A 317 -7.52 16.28 -34.19
C ASN A 317 -7.99 15.23 -33.18
N PHE A 318 -8.63 15.70 -32.11
CA PHE A 318 -9.20 14.84 -31.09
C PHE A 318 -10.67 14.50 -31.39
N ASP A 319 -10.98 13.23 -31.48
CA ASP A 319 -12.35 12.74 -31.67
C ASP A 319 -13.13 12.76 -30.35
N HIS A 320 -13.53 13.94 -29.94
CA HIS A 320 -14.24 14.20 -28.70
C HIS A 320 -15.55 13.41 -28.57
N LYS A 321 -16.29 13.27 -29.71
CA LYS A 321 -17.59 12.60 -29.71
C LYS A 321 -17.45 11.10 -29.40
N ASN A 322 -16.54 10.41 -30.06
CA ASN A 322 -16.33 8.98 -29.85
C ASN A 322 -15.67 8.73 -28.48
N TYR A 323 -14.76 9.61 -28.03
CA TYR A 323 -14.18 9.54 -26.69
C TYR A 323 -15.26 9.57 -25.59
N LEU A 324 -16.16 10.56 -25.60
CA LEU A 324 -17.24 10.66 -24.62
C LEU A 324 -18.21 9.47 -24.70
N LYS A 325 -18.54 9.01 -25.90
CA LYS A 325 -19.37 7.81 -26.10
C LYS A 325 -18.73 6.57 -25.47
N ASP A 326 -17.43 6.43 -25.64
CA ASP A 326 -16.69 5.29 -25.09
C ASP A 326 -16.46 5.43 -23.58
N LEU A 327 -16.30 6.64 -23.05
CA LEU A 327 -16.21 6.89 -21.62
C LEU A 327 -17.47 6.42 -20.88
N GLU A 328 -18.64 6.58 -21.50
CA GLU A 328 -19.92 6.14 -20.94
C GLU A 328 -20.18 4.63 -21.06
N LYS A 329 -19.32 3.85 -21.70
CA LYS A 329 -19.44 2.38 -21.72
C LYS A 329 -19.17 1.81 -20.32
N PRO A 330 -19.93 0.79 -19.89
CA PRO A 330 -19.65 0.13 -18.61
C PRO A 330 -18.25 -0.49 -18.59
N ARG A 331 -17.43 -0.10 -17.62
CA ARG A 331 -16.14 -0.73 -17.29
C ARG A 331 -16.13 -1.13 -15.83
N LYS A 332 -15.53 -2.27 -15.53
CA LYS A 332 -15.38 -2.77 -14.16
C LYS A 332 -14.11 -2.19 -13.55
N LEU A 333 -14.17 -1.85 -12.27
CA LEU A 333 -13.03 -1.49 -11.45
C LEU A 333 -12.91 -2.43 -10.25
N LEU A 334 -13.92 -2.49 -9.39
CA LEU A 334 -13.95 -3.32 -8.19
C LEU A 334 -14.45 -4.75 -8.45
N GLY A 335 -15.37 -4.90 -9.41
CA GLY A 335 -16.01 -6.17 -9.69
C GLY A 335 -17.08 -6.61 -8.68
N LYS A 336 -17.83 -7.65 -9.05
CA LYS A 336 -19.03 -8.09 -8.33
C LYS A 336 -18.77 -8.55 -6.88
N ASP A 337 -17.68 -9.26 -6.66
CA ASP A 337 -17.41 -9.88 -5.34
C ASP A 337 -16.96 -8.85 -4.31
N GLN A 338 -16.16 -7.86 -4.72
CA GLN A 338 -15.77 -6.77 -3.85
C GLN A 338 -16.98 -5.89 -3.49
N PHE A 339 -17.90 -5.61 -4.43
CA PHE A 339 -19.16 -4.93 -4.13
C PHE A 339 -20.04 -5.69 -3.12
N LYS A 340 -20.18 -7.00 -3.27
CA LYS A 340 -20.91 -7.83 -2.30
C LYS A 340 -20.26 -7.76 -0.93
N TRP A 341 -18.93 -7.77 -0.88
CA TRP A 341 -18.17 -7.68 0.35
C TRP A 341 -18.35 -6.30 1.00
N ILE A 342 -18.28 -5.19 0.24
CA ILE A 342 -18.53 -3.83 0.72
C ILE A 342 -19.92 -3.75 1.38
N LYS A 343 -20.97 -4.14 0.67
CA LYS A 343 -22.35 -4.14 1.20
C LYS A 343 -22.49 -4.92 2.50
N ARG A 344 -21.81 -6.06 2.63
CA ARG A 344 -21.86 -6.89 3.85
C ARG A 344 -21.10 -6.26 5.01
N LYS A 345 -20.03 -5.52 4.73
CA LYS A 345 -19.13 -4.96 5.74
C LYS A 345 -19.44 -3.52 6.13
N ASN A 346 -20.06 -2.77 5.23
CA ASN A 346 -20.56 -1.44 5.55
C ASN A 346 -21.82 -1.57 6.43
N SER A 347 -21.71 -1.13 7.68
CA SER A 347 -22.74 -1.35 8.72
C SER A 347 -22.92 -0.09 9.55
N ASP A 348 -24.18 0.28 9.79
CA ASP A 348 -24.59 1.50 10.53
C ASP A 348 -24.16 1.53 12.01
N LYS A 349 -23.58 0.44 12.52
CA LYS A 349 -23.01 0.41 13.87
C LYS A 349 -21.76 1.28 14.05
N PHE A 350 -21.08 1.64 12.96
CA PHE A 350 -19.86 2.46 13.00
C PHE A 350 -20.20 3.92 12.79
N ARG A 351 -19.48 4.80 13.48
CA ARG A 351 -19.62 6.24 13.31
C ARG A 351 -19.10 6.72 11.96
N TRP A 352 -17.93 6.20 11.55
CA TRP A 352 -17.29 6.52 10.29
C TRP A 352 -17.08 5.28 9.44
N SER A 353 -17.31 5.38 8.14
CA SER A 353 -16.87 4.42 7.14
C SER A 353 -15.70 5.02 6.38
N ILE A 354 -14.53 4.40 6.51
CA ILE A 354 -13.31 4.84 5.86
C ILE A 354 -12.95 3.84 4.77
N PHE A 355 -12.76 4.32 3.56
CA PHE A 355 -12.35 3.51 2.40
C PHE A 355 -10.93 3.90 2.02
N GLY A 356 -9.96 3.02 2.30
CA GLY A 356 -8.59 3.17 1.83
C GLY A 356 -8.46 2.52 0.46
N GLN A 357 -8.10 3.30 -0.54
CA GLN A 357 -7.98 2.84 -1.91
C GLN A 357 -6.86 3.57 -2.65
N GLN A 358 -6.57 3.15 -3.87
CA GLN A 358 -5.40 3.61 -4.59
C GLN A 358 -5.63 4.99 -5.24
N ILE A 359 -6.66 5.12 -6.05
CA ILE A 359 -6.87 6.16 -7.06
C ILE A 359 -7.96 7.17 -6.68
N LEU A 360 -7.91 8.40 -7.21
CA LEU A 360 -8.89 9.44 -6.94
C LEU A 360 -10.28 9.08 -7.48
N ILE A 361 -11.33 9.34 -6.67
CA ILE A 361 -12.72 9.02 -7.03
C ILE A 361 -13.55 10.25 -7.41
N GLY A 362 -13.24 11.42 -6.86
CA GLY A 362 -13.94 12.65 -7.19
C GLY A 362 -13.66 13.07 -8.64
N PRO A 363 -14.69 13.41 -9.44
CA PRO A 363 -14.48 13.85 -10.82
C PRO A 363 -13.53 15.03 -10.92
N LYS A 364 -12.57 14.96 -11.84
CA LYS A 364 -11.60 16.02 -12.09
C LYS A 364 -11.42 16.24 -13.59
N TYR A 365 -11.65 17.47 -14.01
CA TYR A 365 -11.46 17.94 -15.37
C TYR A 365 -10.17 18.73 -15.50
N LEU A 366 -9.61 18.75 -16.70
CA LEU A 366 -8.40 19.49 -17.01
C LEU A 366 -8.56 20.98 -16.70
N PRO A 367 -7.61 21.61 -16.00
CA PRO A 367 -7.67 23.02 -15.66
C PRO A 367 -7.75 23.94 -16.89
N LYS A 368 -8.59 24.96 -16.80
CA LYS A 368 -8.81 25.90 -17.90
C LYS A 368 -7.57 26.73 -18.22
N ILE A 369 -6.67 26.96 -17.28
CA ILE A 369 -5.44 27.72 -17.49
C ILE A 369 -4.62 27.17 -18.65
N PHE A 370 -4.67 25.87 -18.92
CA PHE A 370 -3.92 25.26 -20.02
C PHE A 370 -4.40 25.69 -21.42
N LYS A 371 -5.53 26.41 -21.55
CA LYS A 371 -5.95 27.02 -22.83
C LYS A 371 -5.04 28.16 -23.27
N ASP A 372 -4.49 28.88 -22.28
CA ASP A 372 -3.80 30.15 -22.47
C ASP A 372 -2.27 30.02 -22.37
N VAL A 373 -1.75 28.78 -22.21
CA VAL A 373 -0.32 28.52 -22.11
C VAL A 373 0.26 28.06 -23.44
N ASP A 374 1.50 28.47 -23.73
CA ASP A 374 2.26 27.87 -24.82
C ASP A 374 2.73 26.48 -24.41
N LYS A 375 2.15 25.46 -25.05
CA LYS A 375 2.50 24.05 -24.79
C LYS A 375 3.98 23.72 -24.99
N ASN A 376 4.69 24.50 -25.81
CA ASN A 376 6.13 24.28 -26.06
C ASN A 376 7.01 24.56 -24.84
N ASN A 377 6.48 25.26 -23.82
CA ASN A 377 7.15 25.45 -22.53
C ASN A 377 7.06 24.21 -21.62
N PHE A 378 6.39 23.17 -22.05
CA PHE A 378 6.16 21.96 -21.25
C PHE A 378 6.72 20.70 -21.92
N PRO A 379 6.97 19.63 -21.18
CA PRO A 379 7.39 18.34 -21.72
C PRO A 379 6.41 17.82 -22.80
N LYS A 380 6.95 17.24 -23.86
CA LYS A 380 6.14 16.78 -25.04
C LYS A 380 4.97 15.86 -24.68
N TYR A 381 5.13 15.02 -23.66
CA TYR A 381 4.06 14.12 -23.23
C TYR A 381 2.82 14.84 -22.70
N LEU A 382 2.95 16.12 -22.26
CA LEU A 382 1.83 16.95 -21.81
C LEU A 382 1.13 17.68 -22.96
N HIS A 383 1.72 17.79 -24.14
CA HIS A 383 1.20 18.64 -25.23
C HIS A 383 -0.22 18.23 -25.66
N LYS A 384 -0.52 16.92 -25.74
CA LYS A 384 -1.85 16.42 -26.07
C LYS A 384 -2.85 16.80 -24.99
N TYR A 385 -2.52 16.55 -23.72
CA TYR A 385 -3.37 16.91 -22.58
C TYR A 385 -3.66 18.42 -22.51
N ILE A 386 -2.64 19.26 -22.68
CA ILE A 386 -2.79 20.72 -22.74
C ILE A 386 -3.74 21.14 -23.86
N SER A 387 -3.68 20.51 -25.04
CA SER A 387 -4.57 20.80 -26.18
C SER A 387 -6.05 20.45 -25.93
N LEU A 388 -6.34 19.68 -24.90
CA LEU A 388 -7.68 19.26 -24.50
C LEU A 388 -8.30 20.11 -23.42
N ALA A 389 -7.56 21.08 -22.87
CA ALA A 389 -8.05 21.98 -21.83
C ALA A 389 -9.36 22.69 -22.25
N GLY A 390 -10.33 22.70 -21.33
CA GLY A 390 -11.64 23.28 -21.56
C GLY A 390 -12.62 22.50 -22.43
N LYS A 391 -12.28 21.27 -22.82
CA LYS A 391 -13.20 20.35 -23.53
C LYS A 391 -14.03 19.49 -22.58
N GLU A 392 -14.03 19.78 -21.28
CA GLU A 392 -14.77 19.03 -20.25
C GLU A 392 -14.50 17.51 -20.28
N ILE A 393 -13.23 17.15 -20.49
CA ILE A 393 -12.78 15.78 -20.45
C ILE A 393 -12.06 15.49 -19.14
N PRO A 394 -12.12 14.24 -18.65
CA PRO A 394 -11.42 13.82 -17.45
C PRO A 394 -9.93 14.15 -17.50
N TYR A 395 -9.40 14.58 -16.35
CA TYR A 395 -7.98 14.81 -16.16
C TYR A 395 -7.14 13.54 -16.38
N ASN A 396 -7.61 12.41 -15.82
CA ASN A 396 -6.91 11.14 -15.93
C ASN A 396 -7.92 9.98 -15.91
N THR A 397 -7.93 9.15 -16.97
CA THR A 397 -8.82 8.00 -17.10
C THR A 397 -8.33 6.74 -16.38
N ASP A 398 -7.12 6.75 -15.88
CA ASP A 398 -6.63 5.73 -14.95
C ASP A 398 -7.29 5.87 -13.57
N GLN A 399 -7.72 7.06 -13.17
CA GLN A 399 -8.55 7.32 -12.01
C GLN A 399 -9.99 6.80 -12.21
N TRP A 400 -10.85 6.92 -11.19
CA TRP A 400 -12.28 6.58 -11.33
C TRP A 400 -13.00 7.35 -12.44
N ASP A 401 -12.39 8.38 -12.97
CA ASP A 401 -12.92 9.13 -14.12
C ASP A 401 -12.99 8.30 -15.40
N GLY A 402 -12.17 7.28 -15.54
CA GLY A 402 -12.30 6.27 -16.60
C GLY A 402 -13.44 5.27 -16.38
N TYR A 403 -14.08 5.28 -15.20
CA TYR A 403 -15.09 4.30 -14.77
C TYR A 403 -16.35 4.95 -14.18
N PRO A 404 -16.97 5.94 -14.85
CA PRO A 404 -18.02 6.77 -14.26
C PRO A 404 -19.25 5.96 -13.79
N LYS A 405 -19.63 4.89 -14.52
CA LYS A 405 -20.75 4.02 -14.12
C LYS A 405 -20.44 3.16 -12.90
N GLU A 406 -19.20 2.68 -12.78
CA GLU A 406 -18.77 1.90 -11.62
C GLU A 406 -18.65 2.82 -10.38
N ARG A 407 -18.21 4.08 -10.56
CA ARG A 407 -18.21 5.12 -9.52
C ARG A 407 -19.61 5.36 -8.96
N GLU A 408 -20.60 5.56 -9.82
CA GLU A 408 -22.00 5.74 -9.35
C GLU A 408 -22.55 4.50 -8.62
N LYS A 409 -22.19 3.32 -9.08
CA LYS A 409 -22.52 2.08 -8.39
C LYS A 409 -21.86 1.99 -7.02
N PHE A 410 -20.60 2.43 -6.89
CA PHE A 410 -19.91 2.51 -5.61
C PHE A 410 -20.60 3.52 -4.69
N TYR A 411 -20.89 4.73 -5.14
CA TYR A 411 -21.60 5.73 -4.37
C TYR A 411 -22.96 5.22 -3.84
N LYS A 412 -23.73 4.56 -4.68
CA LYS A 412 -24.99 3.91 -4.26
C LYS A 412 -24.79 2.81 -3.21
N SER A 413 -23.67 2.09 -3.26
CA SER A 413 -23.38 0.98 -2.35
C SER A 413 -22.94 1.43 -0.95
N ILE A 414 -22.46 2.67 -0.82
CA ILE A 414 -21.97 3.26 0.43
C ILE A 414 -22.88 4.36 0.96
N GLN A 415 -23.97 4.69 0.25
CA GLN A 415 -24.93 5.68 0.67
C GLN A 415 -25.69 5.15 1.90
N SER A 416 -25.38 5.69 3.07
CA SER A 416 -25.92 5.28 4.38
C SER A 416 -26.06 6.51 5.28
N SER A 417 -26.51 6.33 6.51
CA SER A 417 -26.53 7.36 7.56
C SER A 417 -25.14 7.73 8.08
N GLN A 418 -24.10 7.00 7.67
CA GLN A 418 -22.73 7.18 8.11
C GLN A 418 -22.00 8.24 7.29
N SER A 419 -21.00 8.86 7.92
CA SER A 419 -20.02 9.68 7.21
C SER A 419 -18.99 8.82 6.52
N ASN A 420 -18.84 8.99 5.21
CA ASN A 420 -17.85 8.29 4.42
C ASN A 420 -16.63 9.19 4.19
N LEU A 421 -15.45 8.63 4.46
CA LEU A 421 -14.16 9.19 4.06
C LEU A 421 -13.52 8.24 3.04
N ILE A 422 -13.13 8.75 1.89
CA ILE A 422 -12.44 8.01 0.85
C ILE A 422 -11.01 8.53 0.76
N LEU A 423 -10.06 7.67 1.13
CA LEU A 423 -8.63 7.99 1.11
C LEU A 423 -8.04 7.47 -0.19
N ALA A 424 -7.26 8.30 -0.88
CA ALA A 424 -6.65 7.98 -2.16
C ALA A 424 -5.15 8.32 -2.19
N GLY A 425 -4.41 7.60 -3.04
CA GLY A 425 -2.99 7.80 -3.36
C GLY A 425 -2.77 8.17 -4.82
N ASP A 426 -1.81 7.53 -5.49
CA ASP A 426 -1.51 7.51 -6.92
C ASP A 426 -1.18 8.89 -7.54
N SER A 427 -1.98 9.89 -7.30
CA SER A 427 -1.93 11.18 -8.01
C SER A 427 -0.76 12.10 -7.63
N HIS A 428 0.04 11.74 -6.65
CA HIS A 428 1.21 12.44 -6.12
C HIS A 428 0.95 13.83 -5.53
N ASN A 429 -0.26 14.36 -5.64
CA ASN A 429 -0.68 15.68 -5.15
C ASN A 429 -1.69 15.53 -4.01
N SER A 430 -1.83 16.60 -3.22
CA SER A 430 -2.83 16.63 -2.15
C SER A 430 -4.18 17.09 -2.67
N TRP A 431 -5.26 16.44 -2.23
CA TRP A 431 -6.62 16.76 -2.68
C TRP A 431 -7.64 16.69 -1.54
N ILE A 432 -8.61 17.57 -1.55
CA ILE A 432 -9.85 17.43 -0.78
C ILE A 432 -11.04 17.74 -1.70
N SER A 433 -11.96 16.80 -1.81
CA SER A 433 -13.17 16.95 -2.62
C SER A 433 -14.41 16.53 -1.84
N ASN A 434 -15.49 17.29 -1.95
CA ASN A 434 -16.81 16.80 -1.60
C ASN A 434 -17.32 15.87 -2.71
N LEU A 435 -17.88 14.74 -2.35
CA LEU A 435 -18.38 13.77 -3.29
C LEU A 435 -19.91 13.81 -3.37
N TYR A 436 -20.43 13.90 -4.59
CA TYR A 436 -21.85 13.89 -4.86
C TYR A 436 -22.19 12.86 -5.93
N SER A 437 -23.30 12.15 -5.73
CA SER A 437 -23.86 11.26 -6.76
C SER A 437 -24.39 12.05 -7.96
N GLN A 438 -24.70 11.38 -9.06
CA GLN A 438 -25.39 11.99 -10.21
C GLN A 438 -26.72 12.65 -9.81
N GLN A 439 -27.37 12.19 -8.74
CA GLN A 439 -28.59 12.78 -8.19
C GLN A 439 -28.30 13.97 -7.25
N LYS A 440 -27.07 14.50 -7.22
CA LYS A 440 -26.61 15.61 -6.36
C LYS A 440 -26.74 15.34 -4.85
N LYS A 441 -26.83 14.08 -4.44
CA LYS A 441 -26.81 13.71 -3.01
C LYS A 441 -25.36 13.64 -2.52
N PHE A 442 -25.07 14.23 -1.38
CA PHE A 442 -23.79 14.13 -0.72
C PHE A 442 -23.49 12.66 -0.36
N VAL A 443 -22.29 12.19 -0.69
CA VAL A 443 -21.85 10.80 -0.48
C VAL A 443 -20.77 10.73 0.59
N GLY A 444 -19.89 11.72 0.66
CA GLY A 444 -18.75 11.73 1.57
C GLY A 444 -17.67 12.69 1.11
N ILE A 445 -16.49 12.57 1.69
CA ILE A 445 -15.32 13.41 1.38
C ILE A 445 -14.17 12.55 0.93
N GLU A 446 -13.54 12.93 -0.17
CA GLU A 446 -12.27 12.38 -0.64
C GLU A 446 -11.10 13.15 -0.07
N ILE A 447 -10.06 12.43 0.34
CA ILE A 447 -8.78 12.97 0.78
C ILE A 447 -7.68 12.24 0.01
N GLY A 448 -7.02 12.95 -0.90
CA GLY A 448 -5.88 12.43 -1.67
C GLY A 448 -4.56 12.79 -1.00
N ALA A 449 -3.69 11.81 -0.81
CA ALA A 449 -2.37 12.00 -0.21
C ALA A 449 -1.37 12.59 -1.21
N PRO A 450 -0.44 13.45 -0.74
CA PRO A 450 0.76 13.76 -1.51
C PRO A 450 1.67 12.54 -1.59
N SER A 451 2.60 12.53 -2.54
CA SER A 451 3.62 11.48 -2.60
C SER A 451 4.61 11.56 -1.43
N ILE A 452 5.18 10.42 -1.06
CA ILE A 452 6.35 10.36 -0.17
C ILE A 452 7.58 10.95 -0.86
N SER A 453 7.82 10.61 -2.13
CA SER A 453 9.00 11.04 -2.88
C SER A 453 8.80 11.15 -4.39
N SER A 454 7.74 10.54 -4.95
CA SER A 454 7.47 10.58 -6.40
C SER A 454 7.25 12.01 -6.90
N PRO A 455 7.61 12.34 -8.15
CA PRO A 455 7.35 13.65 -8.74
C PRO A 455 5.87 14.03 -8.69
N ASN A 456 5.61 15.32 -8.49
CA ASN A 456 4.26 15.90 -8.47
C ASN A 456 4.19 17.11 -9.44
N PHE A 457 3.13 17.91 -9.37
CA PHE A 457 2.93 19.00 -10.32
C PHE A 457 4.08 20.02 -10.34
N VAL A 458 4.70 20.33 -9.18
CA VAL A 458 5.82 21.28 -9.19
C VAL A 458 7.05 20.76 -9.95
N ASP A 459 7.27 19.44 -9.95
CA ASP A 459 8.37 18.84 -10.72
C ASP A 459 8.13 18.94 -12.24
N ALA A 460 6.86 18.95 -12.68
CA ALA A 460 6.46 19.03 -14.09
C ALA A 460 6.25 20.48 -14.58
N PHE A 461 5.73 21.35 -13.71
CA PHE A 461 5.24 22.69 -14.09
C PHE A 461 5.98 23.85 -13.42
N GLY A 462 6.93 23.58 -12.53
CA GLY A 462 7.71 24.63 -11.84
C GLY A 462 6.83 25.67 -11.13
N ASP A 463 7.09 26.93 -11.37
CA ASP A 463 6.38 28.08 -10.75
C ASP A 463 4.90 28.19 -11.19
N MET A 464 4.49 27.45 -12.24
CA MET A 464 3.10 27.40 -12.68
C MET A 464 2.21 26.56 -11.76
N VAL A 465 2.76 25.86 -10.76
CA VAL A 465 2.00 24.96 -9.89
C VAL A 465 0.89 25.67 -9.12
N ASP A 466 1.16 26.84 -8.52
CA ASP A 466 0.16 27.59 -7.74
C ASP A 466 -1.00 28.10 -8.63
N PRO A 467 -0.76 28.69 -9.83
CA PRO A 467 -1.81 28.98 -10.81
C PRO A 467 -2.59 27.74 -11.27
N ILE A 468 -1.93 26.60 -11.47
CA ILE A 468 -2.58 25.35 -11.87
C ILE A 468 -3.50 24.84 -10.75
N ASP A 469 -3.04 24.80 -9.50
CA ASP A 469 -3.85 24.40 -8.35
C ASP A 469 -5.12 25.27 -8.23
N LYS A 470 -4.98 26.58 -8.36
CA LYS A 470 -6.11 27.52 -8.39
C LYS A 470 -7.09 27.20 -9.52
N SER A 471 -6.57 26.99 -10.74
CA SER A 471 -7.39 26.67 -11.90
C SER A 471 -8.09 25.30 -11.79
N PHE A 472 -7.48 24.31 -11.11
CA PHE A 472 -8.15 23.04 -10.77
C PHE A 472 -9.37 23.28 -9.89
N ILE A 473 -9.27 24.11 -8.83
CA ILE A 473 -10.38 24.43 -7.93
C ILE A 473 -11.48 25.17 -8.70
N GLU A 474 -11.14 26.16 -9.51
CA GLU A 474 -12.10 26.94 -10.31
C GLU A 474 -12.83 26.07 -11.36
N THR A 475 -12.14 25.10 -11.94
CA THR A 475 -12.71 24.20 -12.96
C THR A 475 -13.60 23.12 -12.35
N ASN A 476 -13.29 22.65 -11.15
CA ASN A 476 -13.89 21.45 -10.53
C ASN A 476 -14.68 21.84 -9.27
N LYS A 477 -15.96 22.14 -9.41
CA LYS A 477 -16.84 22.67 -8.34
C LYS A 477 -16.86 21.87 -7.03
N ASN A 478 -16.56 20.58 -7.09
CA ASN A 478 -16.56 19.70 -5.91
C ASN A 478 -15.18 19.61 -5.25
N LEU A 479 -14.14 20.12 -5.92
CA LEU A 479 -12.79 20.20 -5.39
C LEU A 479 -12.71 21.42 -4.47
N ILE A 480 -12.45 21.17 -3.19
CA ILE A 480 -12.35 22.20 -2.16
C ILE A 480 -10.94 22.77 -2.08
N TRP A 481 -9.96 21.89 -2.22
CA TRP A 481 -8.56 22.28 -2.10
C TRP A 481 -7.63 21.26 -2.77
N THR A 482 -6.51 21.77 -3.28
CA THR A 482 -5.41 20.95 -3.82
C THR A 482 -4.07 21.61 -3.53
N ASN A 483 -3.00 20.81 -3.50
CA ASN A 483 -1.61 21.27 -3.43
C ASN A 483 -0.74 20.34 -4.26
N GLY A 484 -0.25 20.82 -5.37
CA GLY A 484 0.66 20.12 -6.30
C GLY A 484 2.15 20.38 -6.02
N LYS A 485 2.49 21.11 -4.93
CA LYS A 485 3.83 21.59 -4.66
C LYS A 485 4.63 20.72 -3.70
N ASN A 486 3.97 20.26 -2.64
CA ASN A 486 4.64 19.67 -1.49
C ASN A 486 4.52 18.15 -1.43
N LYS A 487 5.55 17.51 -0.90
CA LYS A 487 5.61 16.07 -0.62
C LYS A 487 5.47 15.81 0.88
N GLY A 488 4.85 14.69 1.24
CA GLY A 488 4.59 14.42 2.64
C GLY A 488 3.61 13.28 2.91
N TYR A 489 2.75 13.46 3.89
CA TYR A 489 1.73 12.49 4.29
C TYR A 489 0.52 13.20 4.91
N VAL A 490 -0.58 12.47 5.06
CA VAL A 490 -1.80 12.97 5.72
C VAL A 490 -1.97 12.30 7.08
N GLU A 491 -2.31 13.09 8.09
CA GLU A 491 -2.71 12.62 9.42
C GLU A 491 -4.21 12.85 9.61
N LEU A 492 -4.91 11.84 10.11
CA LEU A 492 -6.31 11.89 10.51
C LEU A 492 -6.40 11.72 12.02
N GLU A 493 -6.90 12.71 12.73
CA GLU A 493 -7.32 12.57 14.13
C GLU A 493 -8.84 12.34 14.13
N ILE A 494 -9.25 11.10 14.37
CA ILE A 494 -10.65 10.66 14.23
C ILE A 494 -11.34 10.69 15.57
N TYR A 495 -12.34 11.56 15.71
CA TYR A 495 -13.25 11.67 16.84
C TYR A 495 -14.65 11.19 16.43
N PRO A 496 -15.56 10.92 17.40
CA PRO A 496 -16.93 10.55 17.05
C PRO A 496 -17.69 11.61 16.24
N GLU A 497 -17.48 12.91 16.49
CA GLU A 497 -18.22 14.01 15.90
C GLU A 497 -17.57 14.62 14.67
N PHE A 498 -16.25 14.52 14.55
CA PHE A 498 -15.46 15.13 13.48
C PHE A 498 -14.14 14.39 13.25
N VAL A 499 -13.52 14.65 12.11
CA VAL A 499 -12.15 14.25 11.80
C VAL A 499 -11.33 15.50 11.51
N GLU A 500 -10.18 15.64 12.19
CA GLU A 500 -9.15 16.60 11.81
C GLU A 500 -8.22 15.96 10.79
N VAL A 501 -8.12 16.59 9.63
CA VAL A 501 -7.23 16.19 8.54
C VAL A 501 -6.05 17.15 8.53
N LYS A 502 -4.82 16.63 8.59
CA LYS A 502 -3.60 17.44 8.55
C LYS A 502 -2.67 16.95 7.43
N PHE A 503 -2.45 17.80 6.45
CA PHE A 503 -1.43 17.55 5.43
C PHE A 503 -0.08 18.02 5.98
N ASN A 504 0.80 17.05 6.23
CA ASN A 504 2.12 17.28 6.80
C ASN A 504 3.18 17.18 5.69
N TYR A 505 4.00 18.21 5.55
CA TYR A 505 4.93 18.34 4.45
C TYR A 505 6.38 18.45 4.92
N VAL A 506 7.29 18.04 4.03
CA VAL A 506 8.73 18.23 4.16
C VAL A 506 9.21 19.22 3.11
N SER A 507 10.20 20.05 3.44
CA SER A 507 10.70 21.08 2.54
C SER A 507 11.40 20.54 1.30
N THR A 508 11.92 19.32 1.36
CA THR A 508 12.58 18.65 0.24
C THR A 508 12.69 17.14 0.50
N VAL A 509 12.71 16.37 -0.59
CA VAL A 509 13.09 14.95 -0.62
C VAL A 509 14.45 14.72 -1.30
N LYS A 510 15.07 15.78 -1.83
CA LYS A 510 16.37 15.70 -2.52
C LYS A 510 17.57 15.76 -1.56
N SER A 511 17.33 15.97 -0.27
CA SER A 511 18.34 16.00 0.79
C SER A 511 17.83 15.30 2.05
N LYS A 512 18.75 14.66 2.81
CA LYS A 512 18.46 14.15 4.17
C LYS A 512 18.31 15.27 5.20
N ARG A 513 18.80 16.49 4.88
CA ARG A 513 18.56 17.69 5.68
C ARG A 513 17.33 18.40 5.12
N TYR A 514 16.30 18.52 5.92
CA TYR A 514 15.02 19.11 5.56
C TYR A 514 14.38 19.77 6.78
N ASN A 515 13.40 20.60 6.54
CA ASN A 515 12.55 21.18 7.57
C ASN A 515 11.13 20.63 7.42
N LYS A 516 10.41 20.53 8.52
CA LYS A 516 8.96 20.37 8.47
C LYS A 516 8.32 21.69 8.06
N LEU A 517 7.39 21.63 7.14
CA LEU A 517 6.57 22.79 6.80
C LEU A 517 5.36 22.86 7.75
N GLN A 518 4.76 24.05 7.85
CA GLN A 518 3.50 24.19 8.59
C GLN A 518 2.42 23.30 7.95
N PRO A 519 1.72 22.50 8.73
CA PRO A 519 0.67 21.65 8.20
C PRO A 519 -0.53 22.48 7.76
N ILE A 520 -1.23 21.99 6.73
CA ILE A 520 -2.51 22.54 6.31
C ILE A 520 -3.60 21.63 6.88
N SER A 521 -4.58 22.23 7.59
CA SER A 521 -5.57 21.47 8.35
C SER A 521 -6.99 21.78 7.94
N PHE A 522 -7.83 20.74 7.98
CA PHE A 522 -9.28 20.83 7.73
C PHE A 522 -10.04 20.06 8.80
N LYS A 523 -11.23 20.55 9.15
CA LYS A 523 -12.14 19.86 10.07
C LYS A 523 -13.37 19.35 9.32
N ILE A 524 -13.52 18.05 9.26
CA ILE A 524 -14.64 17.36 8.61
C ILE A 524 -15.66 16.99 9.67
N ASN A 525 -16.82 17.63 9.66
CA ASN A 525 -17.90 17.29 10.55
C ASN A 525 -18.72 16.11 10.03
N HIS A 526 -19.27 15.33 10.94
CA HIS A 526 -20.06 14.15 10.62
C HIS A 526 -21.24 14.48 9.70
N ASN A 527 -21.37 13.77 8.57
CA ASN A 527 -22.42 13.90 7.56
C ASN A 527 -22.60 15.31 6.97
N LYS A 528 -21.53 16.10 6.93
CA LYS A 528 -21.58 17.44 6.34
C LYS A 528 -20.51 17.60 5.26
N PRO A 529 -20.83 18.24 4.14
CA PRO A 529 -19.80 18.65 3.19
C PRO A 529 -18.86 19.66 3.87
N LEU A 530 -17.65 19.73 3.37
CA LEU A 530 -16.67 20.75 3.75
C LEU A 530 -17.00 22.05 3.00
N ILE A 531 -17.04 23.16 3.72
CA ILE A 531 -17.35 24.50 3.18
C ILE A 531 -16.06 25.30 3.07
#